data_61ff271416393bac6a49e65736180596
#
_entry.id   61ff271416393bac6a49e65736180596
#
_cell.length_a   1.000
_cell.length_b   1.000
_cell.length_c   1.000
_cell.angle_alpha   90.00
_cell.angle_beta   90.00
_cell.angle_gamma   90.00
#
_symmetry.space_group_name_H-M   'P 1'
#
loop_
_entity.id
_entity.type
_entity.pdbx_description
1 polymer ?
#
loop_
_entity_poly.entity_id
_entity_poly.type
_entity_poly.pdbx_seq_one_letter_code
_entity_poly.pdbx_strand_id
1 'polypeptide(L)'
;DTDALSRATGSVNTLVFQQDGSVSGFNTDGPGFARAIREEFSVDLRDLKVALLGSCGGAGLALAYTCAMQRCERLTLAGRSEEKLQELKNRLSSFFIDEHRLEGASDRLAAHQNNTPRFNAAVEDADLIVNATSLGLKPTDPSPVPPALLSAHHLVYDLQTHDDAFQMEARFQGARVSNGLSMLVHQGALSFERWFGVKPDISAMRRALEQKHD
;
A
#
# COMPACT_ATOMS: atom_id res chain seq x y z
N ASP A 1 3.45 13.46 20.76
CA ASP A 1 2.93 12.08 20.77
C ASP A 1 2.65 11.62 19.34
N THR A 2 2.65 10.29 19.10
CA THR A 2 2.41 9.73 17.75
C THR A 2 1.53 8.49 17.82
N ASP A 3 0.80 8.19 16.75
CA ASP A 3 0.02 6.97 16.65
C ASP A 3 0.90 5.72 16.46
N ALA A 4 0.29 4.52 16.50
CA ALA A 4 1.01 3.26 16.40
C ALA A 4 1.75 3.10 15.07
N LEU A 5 1.11 3.50 13.95
CA LEU A 5 1.71 3.40 12.62
C LEU A 5 2.90 4.37 12.47
N SER A 6 2.76 5.60 12.96
CA SER A 6 3.84 6.59 12.97
C SER A 6 5.04 6.11 13.77
N ARG A 7 4.82 5.52 14.95
CA ARG A 7 5.92 4.93 15.75
C ARG A 7 6.60 3.77 15.02
N ALA A 8 5.82 2.90 14.40
CA ALA A 8 6.34 1.73 13.71
C ALA A 8 7.15 2.10 12.45
N THR A 9 6.70 3.10 11.71
CA THR A 9 7.34 3.54 10.46
C THR A 9 8.41 4.62 10.66
N GLY A 10 8.37 5.35 11.79
CA GLY A 10 9.18 6.55 12.01
C GLY A 10 8.75 7.74 11.12
N SER A 11 7.52 7.75 10.61
CA SER A 11 7.01 8.75 9.67
C SER A 11 5.64 9.25 10.06
N VAL A 12 5.43 10.57 9.93
CA VAL A 12 4.15 11.25 10.08
C VAL A 12 3.86 12.08 8.83
N ASN A 13 2.59 12.13 8.42
CA ASN A 13 2.12 13.01 7.35
C ASN A 13 1.06 14.02 7.84
N THR A 14 0.64 13.93 9.10
CA THR A 14 -0.38 14.79 9.71
C THR A 14 0.06 15.23 11.10
N LEU A 15 0.13 16.53 11.35
CA LEU A 15 0.45 17.11 12.66
C LEU A 15 -0.76 17.84 13.22
N VAL A 16 -1.03 17.66 14.52
CA VAL A 16 -2.07 18.38 15.26
C VAL A 16 -1.42 19.12 16.41
N PHE A 17 -1.57 20.43 16.42
CA PHE A 17 -1.10 21.32 17.48
C PHE A 17 -2.21 21.45 18.54
N GLN A 18 -1.89 21.11 19.78
CA GLN A 18 -2.83 21.15 20.90
C GLN A 18 -2.80 22.51 21.58
N GLN A 19 -3.87 22.85 22.33
CA GLN A 19 -3.98 24.11 23.06
C GLN A 19 -2.93 24.26 24.17
N ASP A 20 -2.44 23.18 24.72
CA ASP A 20 -1.36 23.15 25.72
C ASP A 20 0.06 23.30 25.13
N GLY A 21 0.15 23.50 23.80
CA GLY A 21 1.42 23.63 23.08
C GLY A 21 2.07 22.30 22.69
N SER A 22 1.50 21.16 23.06
CA SER A 22 1.98 19.86 22.61
C SER A 22 1.63 19.58 21.15
N VAL A 23 2.36 18.65 20.50
CA VAL A 23 2.14 18.26 19.10
C VAL A 23 1.91 16.76 19.03
N SER A 24 0.86 16.37 18.33
CA SER A 24 0.56 14.96 18.00
C SER A 24 0.78 14.71 16.52
N GLY A 25 1.47 13.60 16.19
CA GLY A 25 1.77 13.18 14.82
C GLY A 25 1.01 11.90 14.45
N PHE A 26 0.50 11.87 13.23
CA PHE A 26 -0.27 10.73 12.70
C PHE A 26 0.24 10.33 11.32
N ASN A 27 0.08 9.04 11.01
CA ASN A 27 0.27 8.53 9.65
C ASN A 27 -1.08 8.09 9.10
N THR A 28 -1.63 8.84 8.16
CA THR A 28 -2.93 8.58 7.53
C THR A 28 -2.82 7.77 6.24
N ASP A 29 -1.60 7.49 5.72
CA ASP A 29 -1.40 6.74 4.48
C ASP A 29 -1.91 5.30 4.62
N GLY A 30 -1.52 4.60 5.67
CA GLY A 30 -1.94 3.23 5.88
C GLY A 30 -3.46 3.05 6.01
N PRO A 31 -4.13 3.76 6.93
CA PRO A 31 -5.59 3.74 7.03
C PRO A 31 -6.29 4.23 5.76
N GLY A 32 -5.73 5.22 5.05
CA GLY A 32 -6.21 5.70 3.75
C GLY A 32 -6.16 4.60 2.68
N PHE A 33 -5.04 3.90 2.58
CA PHE A 33 -4.88 2.76 1.69
C PHE A 33 -5.89 1.64 1.98
N ALA A 34 -6.03 1.23 3.24
CA ALA A 34 -6.98 0.17 3.60
C ALA A 34 -8.44 0.53 3.25
N ARG A 35 -8.83 1.81 3.41
CA ARG A 35 -10.14 2.30 2.97
C ARG A 35 -10.28 2.27 1.45
N ALA A 36 -9.23 2.67 0.71
CA ALA A 36 -9.21 2.66 -0.74
C ALA A 36 -9.38 1.24 -1.30
N ILE A 37 -8.64 0.26 -0.80
CA ILE A 37 -8.78 -1.14 -1.24
C ILE A 37 -10.20 -1.65 -1.03
N ARG A 38 -10.82 -1.36 0.12
CA ARG A 38 -12.20 -1.77 0.38
C ARG A 38 -13.20 -1.09 -0.55
N GLU A 39 -13.01 0.19 -0.83
CA GLU A 39 -13.88 0.96 -1.74
C GLU A 39 -13.78 0.48 -3.18
N GLU A 40 -12.55 0.35 -3.70
CA GLU A 40 -12.31 0.05 -5.11
C GLU A 40 -12.60 -1.41 -5.49
N PHE A 41 -12.28 -2.33 -4.57
CA PHE A 41 -12.34 -3.75 -4.87
C PHE A 41 -13.39 -4.52 -4.08
N SER A 42 -13.98 -3.91 -3.04
CA SER A 42 -14.96 -4.54 -2.13
C SER A 42 -14.38 -5.75 -1.38
N VAL A 43 -13.11 -5.67 -0.96
CA VAL A 43 -12.38 -6.72 -0.25
C VAL A 43 -11.67 -6.15 0.98
N ASP A 44 -11.36 -7.00 1.95
CA ASP A 44 -10.52 -6.67 3.09
C ASP A 44 -9.09 -7.17 2.89
N LEU A 45 -8.09 -6.38 3.30
CA LEU A 45 -6.68 -6.76 3.18
C LEU A 45 -6.34 -8.09 3.86
N ARG A 46 -7.07 -8.44 4.94
CA ARG A 46 -6.85 -9.69 5.69
C ARG A 46 -7.03 -10.96 4.85
N ASP A 47 -7.86 -10.88 3.82
CA ASP A 47 -8.26 -12.01 2.99
C ASP A 47 -7.39 -12.14 1.74
N LEU A 48 -6.34 -11.32 1.62
CA LEU A 48 -5.55 -11.19 0.40
C LEU A 48 -4.09 -11.62 0.59
N LYS A 49 -3.55 -12.23 -0.46
CA LYS A 49 -2.12 -12.37 -0.70
C LYS A 49 -1.65 -11.10 -1.42
N VAL A 50 -0.81 -10.32 -0.75
CA VAL A 50 -0.37 -9.01 -1.23
C VAL A 50 1.06 -9.05 -1.72
N ALA A 51 1.32 -8.65 -2.95
CA ALA A 51 2.65 -8.33 -3.48
C ALA A 51 2.85 -6.80 -3.46
N LEU A 52 3.70 -6.31 -2.56
CA LEU A 52 3.95 -4.87 -2.37
C LEU A 52 5.30 -4.47 -2.94
N LEU A 53 5.28 -3.77 -4.08
CA LEU A 53 6.46 -3.24 -4.74
C LEU A 53 6.84 -1.88 -4.14
N GLY A 54 8.14 -1.67 -3.90
CA GLY A 54 8.63 -0.45 -3.26
C GLY A 54 8.42 -0.41 -1.76
N SER A 55 8.28 -1.57 -1.11
CA SER A 55 7.91 -1.74 0.31
C SER A 55 8.81 -1.03 1.31
N CYS A 56 10.07 -0.72 0.96
CA CYS A 56 11.01 0.02 1.80
C CYS A 56 10.99 1.54 1.57
N GLY A 57 10.15 2.05 0.67
CA GLY A 57 9.96 3.49 0.44
C GLY A 57 9.02 4.11 1.47
N GLY A 58 8.87 5.45 1.46
CA GLY A 58 8.04 6.16 2.45
C GLY A 58 6.61 5.64 2.53
N ALA A 59 5.84 5.76 1.45
CA ALA A 59 4.48 5.22 1.39
C ALA A 59 4.48 3.69 1.51
N GLY A 60 5.37 2.99 0.76
CA GLY A 60 5.46 1.53 0.79
C GLY A 60 5.66 0.97 2.19
N LEU A 61 6.46 1.64 3.03
CA LEU A 61 6.67 1.25 4.42
C LEU A 61 5.37 1.33 5.24
N ALA A 62 4.60 2.41 5.10
CA ALA A 62 3.31 2.56 5.77
C ALA A 62 2.31 1.48 5.32
N LEU A 63 2.29 1.16 4.02
CA LEU A 63 1.44 0.11 3.47
C LEU A 63 1.88 -1.29 3.97
N ALA A 64 3.19 -1.56 4.02
CA ALA A 64 3.71 -2.84 4.54
C ALA A 64 3.26 -3.08 5.99
N TYR A 65 3.43 -2.07 6.85
CA TYR A 65 2.94 -2.15 8.23
C TYR A 65 1.41 -2.30 8.30
N THR A 66 0.67 -1.61 7.44
CA THR A 66 -0.79 -1.71 7.40
C THR A 66 -1.25 -3.12 7.03
N CYS A 67 -0.67 -3.72 5.99
CA CYS A 67 -0.96 -5.11 5.62
C CYS A 67 -0.63 -6.08 6.76
N ALA A 68 0.51 -5.88 7.42
CA ALA A 68 0.93 -6.71 8.54
C ALA A 68 0.00 -6.55 9.78
N MET A 69 -0.33 -5.32 10.17
CA MET A 69 -1.25 -5.04 11.27
C MET A 69 -2.67 -5.58 11.03
N GLN A 70 -3.12 -5.58 9.79
CA GLN A 70 -4.40 -6.20 9.39
C GLN A 70 -4.30 -7.71 9.17
N ARG A 71 -3.11 -8.29 9.32
CA ARG A 71 -2.84 -9.72 9.20
C ARG A 71 -3.31 -10.28 7.86
N CYS A 72 -2.93 -9.63 6.75
CA CYS A 72 -3.23 -10.15 5.42
C CYS A 72 -2.80 -11.63 5.29
N GLU A 73 -3.43 -12.38 4.40
CA GLU A 73 -3.17 -13.81 4.26
C GLU A 73 -1.68 -14.08 4.01
N ARG A 74 -1.09 -13.32 3.07
CA ARG A 74 0.36 -13.32 2.82
C ARG A 74 0.82 -11.94 2.42
N LEU A 75 2.03 -11.55 2.84
CA LEU A 75 2.70 -10.34 2.41
C LEU A 75 4.05 -10.67 1.76
N THR A 76 4.20 -10.32 0.50
CA THR A 76 5.48 -10.34 -0.21
C THR A 76 5.98 -8.91 -0.33
N LEU A 77 7.10 -8.63 0.33
CA LEU A 77 7.83 -7.37 0.25
C LEU A 77 8.75 -7.39 -0.96
N ALA A 78 8.65 -6.40 -1.84
CA ALA A 78 9.50 -6.31 -3.01
C ALA A 78 10.20 -4.96 -3.12
N GLY A 79 11.45 -4.97 -3.59
CA GLY A 79 12.28 -3.78 -3.69
C GLY A 79 13.65 -4.07 -4.28
N ARG A 80 14.52 -3.05 -4.30
CA ARG A 80 15.86 -3.14 -4.91
C ARG A 80 16.96 -3.63 -3.96
N SER A 81 16.86 -3.29 -2.67
CA SER A 81 17.88 -3.61 -1.67
C SER A 81 17.46 -4.82 -0.84
N GLU A 82 18.20 -5.92 -0.98
CA GLU A 82 17.98 -7.15 -0.22
C GLU A 82 18.12 -6.91 1.30
N GLU A 83 19.13 -6.13 1.69
CA GLU A 83 19.38 -5.79 3.10
C GLU A 83 18.17 -5.10 3.74
N LYS A 84 17.66 -4.02 3.10
CA LYS A 84 16.49 -3.29 3.61
C LYS A 84 15.22 -4.15 3.62
N LEU A 85 15.06 -5.02 2.63
CA LEU A 85 13.95 -5.96 2.57
C LEU A 85 14.01 -6.97 3.73
N GLN A 86 15.19 -7.51 4.01
CA GLN A 86 15.36 -8.46 5.12
C GLN A 86 15.17 -7.78 6.48
N GLU A 87 15.67 -6.56 6.65
CA GLU A 87 15.43 -5.75 7.84
C GLU A 87 13.94 -5.51 8.06
N LEU A 88 13.20 -5.08 7.01
CA LEU A 88 11.76 -4.86 7.09
C LEU A 88 11.01 -6.16 7.38
N LYS A 89 11.38 -7.26 6.73
CA LYS A 89 10.83 -8.59 7.01
C LYS A 89 10.98 -8.96 8.49
N ASN A 90 12.17 -8.77 9.06
CA ASN A 90 12.42 -9.06 10.47
C ASN A 90 11.54 -8.21 11.40
N ARG A 91 11.37 -6.91 11.09
CA ARG A 91 10.49 -6.00 11.85
C ARG A 91 9.02 -6.40 11.79
N LEU A 92 8.55 -6.95 10.68
CA LEU A 92 7.16 -7.34 10.49
C LEU A 92 6.85 -8.77 10.93
N SER A 93 7.86 -9.59 11.20
CA SER A 93 7.69 -11.04 11.46
C SER A 93 6.71 -11.34 12.59
N SER A 94 6.72 -10.55 13.67
CA SER A 94 5.84 -10.75 14.84
C SER A 94 4.34 -10.66 14.50
N PHE A 95 3.95 -9.94 13.45
CA PHE A 95 2.54 -9.84 13.04
C PHE A 95 2.01 -11.12 12.37
N PHE A 96 2.92 -11.98 11.88
CA PHE A 96 2.60 -13.20 11.15
C PHE A 96 2.85 -14.49 11.96
N ILE A 97 3.29 -14.36 13.22
CA ILE A 97 3.39 -15.49 14.14
C ILE A 97 1.98 -15.86 14.59
N ASP A 98 1.59 -17.10 14.32
CA ASP A 98 0.31 -17.66 14.76
C ASP A 98 0.62 -18.72 15.84
N GLU A 99 0.27 -18.44 17.11
CA GLU A 99 0.56 -19.32 18.25
C GLU A 99 -0.13 -20.70 18.13
N HIS A 100 -1.09 -20.82 17.23
CA HIS A 100 -1.86 -22.04 16.97
C HIS A 100 -1.46 -22.81 15.71
N ARG A 101 -0.51 -22.28 14.91
CA ARG A 101 0.03 -23.00 13.72
C ARG A 101 1.44 -23.48 13.99
N LEU A 102 1.61 -24.79 13.97
CA LEU A 102 2.92 -25.47 14.08
C LEU A 102 3.84 -25.24 12.87
N GLU A 103 3.30 -24.71 11.76
CA GLU A 103 4.04 -24.37 10.56
C GLU A 103 4.26 -22.85 10.53
N GLY A 104 5.55 -22.48 10.48
CA GLY A 104 6.06 -21.17 10.85
C GLY A 104 5.53 -19.98 10.05
N ALA A 105 5.70 -18.80 10.65
CA ALA A 105 5.51 -17.48 10.07
C ALA A 105 6.25 -17.25 8.73
N SER A 106 7.16 -18.14 8.35
CA SER A 106 8.00 -18.05 7.15
C SER A 106 7.22 -18.01 5.85
N ASP A 107 6.05 -18.67 5.77
CA ASP A 107 5.31 -18.81 4.52
C ASP A 107 4.34 -17.65 4.24
N ARG A 108 3.98 -16.89 5.27
CA ARG A 108 3.06 -15.75 5.16
C ARG A 108 3.77 -14.41 4.94
N LEU A 109 5.08 -14.34 5.20
CA LEU A 109 5.88 -13.12 5.01
C LEU A 109 7.15 -13.43 4.21
N ALA A 110 7.21 -12.95 2.98
CA ALA A 110 8.36 -13.10 2.10
C ALA A 110 8.99 -11.74 1.75
N ALA A 111 10.26 -11.77 1.36
CA ALA A 111 10.98 -10.60 0.87
C ALA A 111 11.84 -11.01 -0.32
N HIS A 112 11.64 -10.33 -1.46
CA HIS A 112 12.33 -10.66 -2.71
C HIS A 112 12.79 -9.40 -3.44
N GLN A 113 13.99 -9.45 -3.99
CA GLN A 113 14.40 -8.42 -4.94
C GLN A 113 13.53 -8.51 -6.21
N ASN A 114 13.25 -7.33 -6.78
CA ASN A 114 12.52 -7.23 -8.05
C ASN A 114 13.21 -8.04 -9.15
N ASN A 115 12.43 -8.55 -10.10
CA ASN A 115 12.91 -9.29 -11.27
C ASN A 115 13.68 -10.59 -10.96
N THR A 116 13.44 -11.19 -9.80
CA THR A 116 13.94 -12.54 -9.49
C THR A 116 12.87 -13.59 -9.75
N PRO A 117 13.22 -14.88 -9.98
CA PRO A 117 12.23 -15.94 -10.15
C PRO A 117 11.25 -16.07 -8.97
N ARG A 118 11.73 -15.84 -7.74
CA ARG A 118 10.89 -15.87 -6.54
C ARG A 118 9.93 -14.70 -6.46
N PHE A 119 10.36 -13.51 -6.90
CA PHE A 119 9.49 -12.35 -7.05
C PHE A 119 8.40 -12.63 -8.09
N ASN A 120 8.78 -13.15 -9.26
CA ASN A 120 7.82 -13.47 -10.32
C ASN A 120 6.74 -14.45 -9.84
N ALA A 121 7.15 -15.55 -9.21
CA ALA A 121 6.21 -16.53 -8.65
C ALA A 121 5.30 -15.94 -7.58
N ALA A 122 5.81 -15.01 -6.76
CA ALA A 122 5.01 -14.34 -5.73
C ALA A 122 4.01 -13.34 -6.34
N VAL A 123 4.35 -12.69 -7.45
CA VAL A 123 3.43 -11.83 -8.20
C VAL A 123 2.32 -12.66 -8.84
N GLU A 124 2.65 -13.77 -9.50
CA GLU A 124 1.67 -14.66 -10.14
C GLU A 124 0.65 -15.25 -9.14
N ASP A 125 1.09 -15.53 -7.89
CA ASP A 125 0.23 -16.10 -6.82
C ASP A 125 -0.48 -15.02 -5.97
N ALA A 126 -0.23 -13.73 -6.22
CA ALA A 126 -0.86 -12.65 -5.46
C ALA A 126 -2.31 -12.43 -5.87
N ASP A 127 -3.16 -12.04 -4.91
CA ASP A 127 -4.49 -11.52 -5.20
C ASP A 127 -4.43 -10.02 -5.48
N LEU A 128 -3.58 -9.29 -4.72
CA LEU A 128 -3.40 -7.84 -4.83
C LEU A 128 -1.94 -7.49 -5.11
N ILE A 129 -1.70 -6.80 -6.21
CA ILE A 129 -0.40 -6.23 -6.57
C ILE A 129 -0.45 -4.73 -6.32
N VAL A 130 0.45 -4.21 -5.47
CA VAL A 130 0.51 -2.78 -5.12
C VAL A 130 1.81 -2.17 -5.64
N ASN A 131 1.73 -1.17 -6.50
CA ASN A 131 2.88 -0.37 -6.90
C ASN A 131 3.03 0.86 -5.98
N ALA A 132 3.97 0.79 -5.06
CA ALA A 132 4.41 1.91 -4.21
C ALA A 132 5.82 2.40 -4.60
N THR A 133 6.24 2.13 -5.82
CA THR A 133 7.51 2.63 -6.39
C THR A 133 7.32 4.01 -7.02
N SER A 134 8.40 4.62 -7.47
CA SER A 134 8.37 5.82 -8.32
C SER A 134 8.21 5.51 -9.80
N LEU A 135 8.10 4.24 -10.20
CA LEU A 135 7.85 3.88 -11.60
C LEU A 135 6.41 4.25 -11.98
N GLY A 136 6.26 4.83 -13.15
CA GLY A 136 5.01 5.41 -13.62
C GLY A 136 4.92 6.93 -13.48
N LEU A 137 5.84 7.58 -12.73
CA LEU A 137 5.90 9.05 -12.65
C LEU A 137 6.24 9.71 -13.99
N LYS A 138 7.03 9.02 -14.82
CA LYS A 138 7.41 9.49 -16.14
C LYS A 138 6.79 8.59 -17.20
N PRO A 139 6.32 9.14 -18.33
CA PRO A 139 5.77 8.33 -19.43
C PRO A 139 6.75 7.28 -20.00
N THR A 140 8.05 7.47 -19.77
CA THR A 140 9.12 6.57 -20.22
C THR A 140 9.50 5.50 -19.18
N ASP A 141 8.90 5.54 -17.98
CA ASP A 141 9.21 4.54 -16.96
C ASP A 141 8.72 3.16 -17.40
N PRO A 142 9.50 2.12 -17.16
CA PRO A 142 9.05 0.76 -17.45
C PRO A 142 7.99 0.33 -16.44
N SER A 143 7.17 -0.63 -16.85
CA SER A 143 6.27 -1.33 -15.92
C SER A 143 7.06 -1.98 -14.77
N PRO A 144 6.61 -1.83 -13.51
CA PRO A 144 7.27 -2.43 -12.35
C PRO A 144 7.15 -3.96 -12.32
N VAL A 145 6.22 -4.52 -13.09
CA VAL A 145 5.94 -5.95 -13.20
C VAL A 145 5.90 -6.32 -14.69
N PRO A 146 6.58 -7.40 -15.12
CA PRO A 146 6.43 -7.91 -16.47
C PRO A 146 4.95 -8.22 -16.80
N PRO A 147 4.41 -7.74 -17.92
CA PRO A 147 2.98 -7.93 -18.26
C PRO A 147 2.55 -9.40 -18.30
N ALA A 148 3.47 -10.30 -18.65
CA ALA A 148 3.20 -11.75 -18.70
C ALA A 148 2.88 -12.37 -17.33
N LEU A 149 3.18 -11.70 -16.21
CA LEU A 149 2.86 -12.14 -14.86
C LEU A 149 1.48 -11.65 -14.40
N LEU A 150 0.85 -10.76 -15.17
CA LEU A 150 -0.45 -10.20 -14.85
C LEU A 150 -1.57 -11.06 -15.46
N SER A 151 -2.72 -11.13 -14.80
CA SER A 151 -3.87 -11.90 -15.28
C SER A 151 -5.19 -11.38 -14.69
N ALA A 152 -6.30 -11.93 -15.17
CA ALA A 152 -7.64 -11.49 -14.80
C ALA A 152 -8.03 -11.72 -13.33
N HIS A 153 -7.29 -12.56 -12.58
CA HIS A 153 -7.57 -12.75 -11.15
C HIS A 153 -6.95 -11.66 -10.27
N HIS A 154 -5.97 -10.91 -10.79
CA HIS A 154 -5.30 -9.88 -10.02
C HIS A 154 -6.16 -8.64 -9.79
N LEU A 155 -6.07 -8.12 -8.58
CA LEU A 155 -6.36 -6.74 -8.22
C LEU A 155 -5.04 -5.96 -8.31
N VAL A 156 -5.04 -4.84 -9.01
CA VAL A 156 -3.85 -3.99 -9.15
C VAL A 156 -4.15 -2.61 -8.59
N TYR A 157 -3.38 -2.19 -7.62
CA TYR A 157 -3.47 -0.87 -7.02
C TYR A 157 -2.17 -0.11 -7.24
N ASP A 158 -2.21 0.94 -8.03
CA ASP A 158 -1.06 1.80 -8.28
C ASP A 158 -1.15 3.08 -7.45
N LEU A 159 -0.09 3.47 -6.76
CA LEU A 159 -0.06 4.74 -6.03
C LEU A 159 0.04 5.96 -6.94
N GLN A 160 0.36 5.78 -8.23
CA GLN A 160 0.26 6.86 -9.21
C GLN A 160 -1.19 7.30 -9.36
N THR A 161 -1.42 8.62 -9.51
CA THR A 161 -2.78 9.20 -9.58
C THR A 161 -3.26 9.45 -11.01
N HIS A 162 -2.46 9.08 -11.99
CA HIS A 162 -2.74 9.18 -13.42
C HIS A 162 -2.52 7.81 -14.07
N ASP A 163 -3.11 7.62 -15.24
CA ASP A 163 -2.89 6.39 -16.00
C ASP A 163 -1.45 6.31 -16.51
N ASP A 164 -0.83 5.17 -16.30
CA ASP A 164 0.53 4.86 -16.74
C ASP A 164 0.60 3.52 -17.49
N ALA A 165 1.80 3.16 -17.95
CA ALA A 165 2.01 1.94 -18.71
C ALA A 165 1.63 0.68 -17.90
N PHE A 166 1.95 0.63 -16.61
CA PHE A 166 1.62 -0.51 -15.75
C PHE A 166 0.12 -0.73 -15.62
N GLN A 167 -0.63 0.34 -15.37
CA GLN A 167 -2.08 0.29 -15.25
C GLN A 167 -2.74 -0.15 -16.57
N MET A 168 -2.26 0.38 -17.72
CA MET A 168 -2.76 0.01 -19.04
C MET A 168 -2.49 -1.47 -19.36
N GLU A 169 -1.26 -1.93 -19.10
CA GLU A 169 -0.87 -3.33 -19.30
C GLU A 169 -1.68 -4.27 -18.41
N ALA A 170 -1.89 -3.92 -17.13
CA ALA A 170 -2.70 -4.72 -16.22
C ALA A 170 -4.16 -4.83 -16.68
N ARG A 171 -4.78 -3.73 -17.14
CA ARG A 171 -6.12 -3.76 -17.73
C ARG A 171 -6.17 -4.62 -18.99
N PHE A 172 -5.15 -4.55 -19.85
CA PHE A 172 -5.05 -5.37 -21.05
C PHE A 172 -4.99 -6.87 -20.74
N GLN A 173 -4.34 -7.26 -19.62
CA GLN A 173 -4.31 -8.63 -19.13
C GLN A 173 -5.61 -9.05 -18.39
N GLY A 174 -6.59 -8.15 -18.31
CA GLY A 174 -7.90 -8.42 -17.68
C GLY A 174 -7.94 -8.19 -16.17
N ALA A 175 -6.89 -7.66 -15.54
CA ALA A 175 -6.86 -7.34 -14.13
C ALA A 175 -7.85 -6.21 -13.79
N ARG A 176 -8.36 -6.21 -12.55
CA ARG A 176 -9.10 -5.07 -12.00
C ARG A 176 -8.09 -4.05 -11.47
N VAL A 177 -8.12 -2.83 -12.01
CA VAL A 177 -7.09 -1.82 -11.73
C VAL A 177 -7.71 -0.58 -11.13
N SER A 178 -7.08 -0.06 -10.07
CA SER A 178 -7.34 1.26 -9.51
C SER A 178 -6.04 2.02 -9.29
N ASN A 179 -6.13 3.35 -9.30
CA ASN A 179 -5.00 4.24 -9.08
C ASN A 179 -5.01 4.87 -7.68
N GLY A 180 -4.01 5.70 -7.38
CA GLY A 180 -3.78 6.30 -6.06
C GLY A 180 -4.78 7.38 -5.63
N LEU A 181 -5.74 7.79 -6.48
CA LEU A 181 -6.67 8.90 -6.16
C LEU A 181 -7.55 8.59 -4.96
N SER A 182 -8.09 7.38 -4.85
CA SER A 182 -8.92 6.98 -3.70
C SER A 182 -8.14 7.01 -2.38
N MET A 183 -6.88 6.54 -2.38
CA MET A 183 -6.01 6.65 -1.21
C MET A 183 -5.71 8.10 -0.86
N LEU A 184 -5.42 8.95 -1.85
CA LEU A 184 -5.17 10.38 -1.66
C LEU A 184 -6.38 11.07 -1.00
N VAL A 185 -7.59 10.77 -1.45
CA VAL A 185 -8.83 11.28 -0.83
C VAL A 185 -8.96 10.80 0.60
N HIS A 186 -8.83 9.49 0.85
CA HIS A 186 -9.06 8.92 2.17
C HIS A 186 -8.01 9.36 3.21
N GLN A 187 -6.72 9.43 2.84
CA GLN A 187 -5.69 9.93 3.75
C GLN A 187 -5.91 11.41 4.08
N GLY A 188 -6.29 12.23 3.08
CA GLY A 188 -6.62 13.63 3.28
C GLY A 188 -7.86 13.83 4.15
N ALA A 189 -8.89 13.01 3.97
CA ALA A 189 -10.08 13.02 4.81
C ALA A 189 -9.78 12.66 6.27
N LEU A 190 -8.90 11.69 6.50
CA LEU A 190 -8.44 11.34 7.83
C LEU A 190 -7.66 12.46 8.49
N SER A 191 -6.80 13.16 7.74
CA SER A 191 -6.07 14.34 8.22
C SER A 191 -7.03 15.47 8.58
N PHE A 192 -8.02 15.73 7.74
CA PHE A 192 -9.06 16.72 7.99
C PHE A 192 -9.84 16.42 9.29
N GLU A 193 -10.25 15.15 9.46
CA GLU A 193 -10.96 14.71 10.68
C GLU A 193 -10.09 14.93 11.94
N ARG A 194 -8.75 14.74 11.86
CA ARG A 194 -7.83 15.01 12.97
C ARG A 194 -7.74 16.50 13.30
N TRP A 195 -7.74 17.38 12.28
CA TRP A 195 -7.61 18.83 12.48
C TRP A 195 -8.90 19.48 12.99
N PHE A 196 -10.05 19.03 12.47
CA PHE A 196 -11.32 19.73 12.70
C PHE A 196 -12.32 18.96 13.57
N GLY A 197 -12.06 17.69 13.90
CA GLY A 197 -12.96 16.85 14.70
C GLY A 197 -14.28 16.47 14.01
N VAL A 198 -14.40 16.75 12.70
CA VAL A 198 -15.58 16.45 11.89
C VAL A 198 -15.19 15.68 10.63
N LYS A 199 -16.08 14.80 10.18
CA LYS A 199 -15.85 14.04 8.93
C LYS A 199 -16.09 14.94 7.73
N PRO A 200 -15.16 15.01 6.76
CA PRO A 200 -15.37 15.75 5.53
C PRO A 200 -16.32 15.02 4.58
N ASP A 201 -16.87 15.77 3.62
CA ASP A 201 -17.58 15.18 2.48
C ASP A 201 -16.56 14.58 1.49
N ILE A 202 -16.44 13.26 1.52
CA ILE A 202 -15.54 12.48 0.63
C ILE A 202 -15.89 12.74 -0.84
N SER A 203 -17.18 12.83 -1.17
CA SER A 203 -17.62 13.07 -2.56
C SER A 203 -17.20 14.46 -3.05
N ALA A 204 -17.26 15.47 -2.19
CA ALA A 204 -16.78 16.81 -2.54
C ALA A 204 -15.26 16.84 -2.74
N MET A 205 -14.50 16.14 -1.88
CA MET A 205 -13.04 16.01 -2.04
C MET A 205 -12.67 15.34 -3.36
N ARG A 206 -13.37 14.27 -3.73
CA ARG A 206 -13.15 13.55 -4.99
C ARG A 206 -13.44 14.44 -6.20
N ARG A 207 -14.60 15.09 -6.26
CA ARG A 207 -14.94 16.03 -7.34
C ARG A 207 -13.92 17.15 -7.52
N ALA A 208 -13.33 17.64 -6.43
CA ALA A 208 -12.30 18.68 -6.49
C ALA A 208 -10.97 18.20 -7.12
N LEU A 209 -10.66 16.92 -7.02
CA LEU A 209 -9.49 16.34 -7.69
C LEU A 209 -9.77 16.09 -9.18
N GLU A 210 -10.96 15.60 -9.54
CA GLU A 210 -11.36 15.34 -10.92
C GLU A 210 -11.35 16.61 -11.78
N GLN A 211 -11.80 17.75 -11.23
CA GLN A 211 -11.85 19.04 -11.92
C GLN A 211 -10.47 19.67 -12.22
N LYS A 212 -9.38 19.18 -11.66
CA LYS A 212 -8.01 19.66 -11.92
C LYS A 212 -7.31 18.95 -13.07
N HIS A 213 -7.92 17.94 -13.64
CA HIS A 213 -7.34 17.10 -14.71
C HIS A 213 -8.00 17.34 -16.08
N ASP A 214 -8.95 18.28 -16.17
CA ASP A 214 -9.51 18.85 -17.40
C ASP A 214 -8.82 20.21 -17.70
#